data_3cc5b9f605e530b4b6df8d902577455a
#
_entry.id   3cc5b9f605e530b4b6df8d902577455a
#
_cell.length_a   1.000
_cell.length_b   1.000
_cell.length_c   1.000
_cell.angle_alpha   90.00
_cell.angle_beta   90.00
_cell.angle_gamma   90.00
#
_symmetry.space_group_name_H-M   'P 1'
#
loop_
_entity.id
_entity.type
_entity.pdbx_description
1 polymer ?
#
loop_
_entity_poly.entity_id
_entity_poly.type
_entity_poly.pdbx_seq_one_letter_code
_entity_poly.pdbx_strand_id
1 'polypeptide(L)'
;VSHRILVETSDVMPSGNPGASYFGEAAYLSAHEYTWCQSHPAECNMFNNYSYRQFSVSGGPTFFNFSPVSSTVRMQPAIQAWAATGATVNQAEPDPGNDGIWFMGYKVTNPSAGVWHYEYALFNMNLDRSIQSFSVSLGAGVNVSNVGFHAPPQHPGWAQDGTQGDAGYSSAPWNVTQDASSITWNTETFAQNQNANAIRWGTLYNFRFDADQPPQGANATVEFFKTGSPMMVPIQAPTGGGTPTPTPTATATATPTATATPTATATPTATPTPRPTPTPRSSPPPRPRPTPPPRP
;
A
#
# COMPACT_ATOMS: atom_id res chain seq x y z
N VAL A 1 -8.31 24.38 0.07
CA VAL A 1 -7.17 23.50 -0.20
C VAL A 1 -7.67 22.34 -1.05
N SER A 2 -7.09 22.17 -2.22
CA SER A 2 -7.45 21.09 -3.15
C SER A 2 -6.63 19.86 -2.77
N HIS A 3 -7.28 18.77 -2.35
CA HIS A 3 -6.63 17.49 -2.13
C HIS A 3 -6.52 16.77 -3.48
N ARG A 4 -5.31 16.61 -3.99
CA ARG A 4 -5.03 15.97 -5.28
C ARG A 4 -3.90 14.97 -5.12
N ILE A 5 -3.99 13.86 -5.86
CA ILE A 5 -2.90 12.90 -6.01
C ILE A 5 -2.11 13.35 -7.25
N LEU A 6 -0.79 13.43 -7.11
CA LEU A 6 0.11 13.65 -8.24
C LEU A 6 0.32 12.31 -8.95
N VAL A 7 0.04 12.27 -10.26
CA VAL A 7 0.17 11.07 -11.10
C VAL A 7 0.85 11.47 -12.39
N GLU A 8 1.79 10.65 -12.84
CA GLU A 8 2.38 10.81 -14.17
C GLU A 8 1.35 10.57 -15.25
N THR A 9 1.30 11.46 -16.25
CA THR A 9 0.37 11.33 -17.38
C THR A 9 0.55 10.00 -18.13
N SER A 10 1.78 9.54 -18.27
CA SER A 10 2.12 8.25 -18.88
C SER A 10 1.46 7.06 -18.22
N ASP A 11 1.33 7.08 -16.90
CA ASP A 11 0.81 5.95 -16.12
C ASP A 11 -0.70 5.75 -16.31
N VAL A 12 -1.42 6.83 -16.60
CA VAL A 12 -2.88 6.80 -16.73
C VAL A 12 -3.37 6.98 -18.17
N MET A 13 -2.45 7.19 -19.13
CA MET A 13 -2.80 7.36 -20.54
C MET A 13 -3.29 6.02 -21.14
N PRO A 14 -4.57 5.89 -21.54
CA PRO A 14 -5.12 4.61 -22.03
C PRO A 14 -4.40 4.06 -23.27
N SER A 15 -3.93 4.94 -24.15
CA SER A 15 -3.20 4.53 -25.36
C SER A 15 -1.81 3.96 -25.09
N GLY A 16 -1.18 4.39 -24.00
CA GLY A 16 0.13 3.89 -23.55
C GLY A 16 0.04 2.63 -22.69
N ASN A 17 -1.14 2.36 -22.12
CA ASN A 17 -1.35 1.28 -21.16
C ASN A 17 -2.56 0.40 -21.55
N PRO A 18 -2.55 -0.26 -22.73
CA PRO A 18 -3.68 -1.07 -23.18
C PRO A 18 -3.91 -2.25 -22.23
N GLY A 19 -5.16 -2.41 -21.79
CA GLY A 19 -5.56 -3.49 -20.87
C GLY A 19 -5.17 -3.29 -19.41
N ALA A 20 -4.62 -2.14 -19.02
CA ALA A 20 -4.31 -1.83 -17.64
C ALA A 20 -5.56 -1.77 -16.76
N SER A 21 -5.42 -2.26 -15.53
CA SER A 21 -6.40 -2.10 -14.46
C SER A 21 -5.88 -1.08 -13.44
N TYR A 22 -6.71 -0.12 -13.08
CA TYR A 22 -6.36 0.94 -12.15
C TYR A 22 -7.08 0.74 -10.83
N PHE A 23 -6.39 1.00 -9.73
CA PHE A 23 -6.94 0.89 -8.38
C PHE A 23 -6.67 2.18 -7.61
N GLY A 24 -7.71 2.72 -7.01
CA GLY A 24 -7.59 3.81 -6.05
C GLY A 24 -7.66 3.25 -4.63
N GLU A 25 -6.70 3.63 -3.81
CA GLU A 25 -6.63 3.26 -2.41
C GLU A 25 -6.92 4.47 -1.53
N ALA A 26 -7.58 4.25 -0.41
CA ALA A 26 -7.76 5.22 0.65
C ALA A 26 -7.33 4.61 1.99
N ALA A 27 -6.55 5.39 2.74
CA ALA A 27 -6.13 5.05 4.09
C ALA A 27 -6.51 6.18 5.06
N TYR A 28 -7.04 5.82 6.23
CA TYR A 28 -7.27 6.75 7.31
C TYR A 28 -6.10 6.70 8.30
N LEU A 29 -5.53 7.85 8.60
CA LEU A 29 -4.52 7.98 9.65
C LEU A 29 -5.16 8.60 10.88
N SER A 30 -5.30 7.81 11.95
CA SER A 30 -5.93 8.23 13.20
C SER A 30 -4.93 8.21 14.35
N ALA A 31 -4.61 9.39 14.89
CA ALA A 31 -3.75 9.50 16.06
C ALA A 31 -4.34 8.79 17.30
N HIS A 32 -5.66 8.78 17.44
CA HIS A 32 -6.34 8.08 18.53
C HIS A 32 -6.18 6.58 18.43
N GLU A 33 -6.32 6.02 17.26
CA GLU A 33 -6.12 4.59 17.01
C GLU A 33 -4.67 4.19 17.24
N TYR A 34 -3.72 4.97 16.77
CA TYR A 34 -2.30 4.75 17.06
C TYR A 34 -2.04 4.69 18.56
N THR A 35 -2.52 5.66 19.32
CA THR A 35 -2.37 5.71 20.78
C THR A 35 -3.04 4.51 21.47
N TRP A 36 -4.22 4.12 20.99
CA TRP A 36 -4.94 2.95 21.50
C TRP A 36 -4.18 1.66 21.22
N CYS A 37 -3.66 1.49 20.01
CA CYS A 37 -2.86 0.35 19.58
C CYS A 37 -1.60 0.14 20.42
N GLN A 38 -0.96 1.22 20.87
CA GLN A 38 0.23 1.13 21.75
C GLN A 38 -0.08 0.42 23.07
N SER A 39 -1.29 0.56 23.59
CA SER A 39 -1.73 -0.08 24.84
C SER A 39 -2.50 -1.39 24.63
N HIS A 40 -2.95 -1.68 23.41
CA HIS A 40 -3.77 -2.85 23.05
C HIS A 40 -3.27 -3.54 21.78
N PRO A 41 -1.99 -3.96 21.70
CA PRO A 41 -1.41 -4.46 20.45
C PRO A 41 -2.12 -5.72 19.94
N ALA A 42 -2.65 -6.58 20.83
CA ALA A 42 -3.36 -7.79 20.43
C ALA A 42 -4.74 -7.55 19.80
N GLU A 43 -5.32 -6.36 19.99
CA GLU A 43 -6.63 -5.98 19.49
C GLU A 43 -6.55 -4.97 18.33
N CYS A 44 -5.34 -4.50 18.02
CA CYS A 44 -5.09 -3.54 16.96
C CYS A 44 -5.22 -4.20 15.59
N ASN A 45 -5.98 -3.57 14.70
CA ASN A 45 -6.12 -3.99 13.31
C ASN A 45 -5.98 -2.79 12.38
N MET A 46 -4.76 -2.50 11.96
CA MET A 46 -4.47 -1.37 11.06
C MET A 46 -5.09 -1.52 9.67
N PHE A 47 -5.54 -2.72 9.28
CA PHE A 47 -6.21 -2.95 8.01
C PHE A 47 -7.61 -2.33 7.94
N ASN A 48 -8.28 -2.10 9.06
CA ASN A 48 -9.60 -1.46 9.09
C ASN A 48 -9.59 -0.05 8.50
N ASN A 49 -8.42 0.58 8.45
CA ASN A 49 -8.18 1.91 7.88
C ASN A 49 -7.97 1.92 6.38
N TYR A 50 -7.80 0.75 5.76
CA TYR A 50 -7.49 0.63 4.34
C TYR A 50 -8.68 0.13 3.53
N SER A 51 -8.86 0.73 2.36
CA SER A 51 -9.81 0.24 1.37
C SER A 51 -9.33 0.61 -0.02
N TYR A 52 -9.67 -0.19 -1.02
CA TYR A 52 -9.40 0.12 -2.41
C TYR A 52 -10.60 -0.17 -3.31
N ARG A 53 -10.56 0.40 -4.50
CA ARG A 53 -11.55 0.17 -5.53
C ARG A 53 -10.89 0.20 -6.91
N GLN A 54 -11.40 -0.64 -7.81
CA GLN A 54 -10.98 -0.61 -9.21
C GLN A 54 -11.68 0.51 -9.97
N PHE A 55 -10.95 1.15 -10.88
CA PHE A 55 -11.43 2.20 -11.75
C PHE A 55 -11.10 1.89 -13.21
N SER A 56 -11.96 2.31 -14.12
CA SER A 56 -11.60 2.53 -15.52
C SER A 56 -11.10 3.95 -15.69
N VAL A 57 -10.13 4.13 -16.57
CA VAL A 57 -9.60 5.45 -16.93
C VAL A 57 -9.94 5.73 -18.39
N SER A 58 -10.46 6.91 -18.66
CA SER A 58 -10.74 7.40 -20.00
C SER A 58 -10.32 8.86 -20.13
N GLY A 59 -10.20 9.35 -21.35
CA GLY A 59 -9.78 10.73 -21.64
C GLY A 59 -8.37 10.82 -22.18
N GLY A 60 -7.75 11.97 -22.02
CA GLY A 60 -6.44 12.30 -22.59
C GLY A 60 -5.65 13.28 -21.72
N PRO A 61 -4.49 13.79 -22.21
CA PRO A 61 -3.51 14.47 -21.37
C PRO A 61 -4.02 15.76 -20.69
N THR A 62 -5.09 16.34 -21.17
CA THR A 62 -5.70 17.54 -20.58
C THR A 62 -6.75 17.23 -19.53
N PHE A 63 -7.34 16.04 -19.58
CA PHE A 63 -8.36 15.61 -18.63
C PHE A 63 -8.52 14.09 -18.63
N PHE A 64 -8.44 13.48 -17.46
CA PHE A 64 -8.73 12.07 -17.24
C PHE A 64 -9.98 11.90 -16.40
N ASN A 65 -10.83 10.96 -16.78
CA ASN A 65 -12.00 10.56 -16.00
C ASN A 65 -11.75 9.17 -15.38
N PHE A 66 -11.91 9.07 -14.07
CA PHE A 66 -11.81 7.84 -13.28
C PHE A 66 -13.22 7.39 -12.88
N SER A 67 -13.69 6.32 -13.51
CA SER A 67 -15.02 5.77 -13.24
C SER A 67 -14.92 4.48 -12.45
N PRO A 68 -15.59 4.34 -11.29
CA PRO A 68 -15.58 3.10 -10.52
C PRO A 68 -16.19 1.95 -11.33
N VAL A 69 -15.53 0.79 -11.36
CA VAL A 69 -16.00 -0.41 -12.08
C VAL A 69 -16.29 -1.60 -11.17
N SER A 70 -15.94 -1.54 -9.90
CA SER A 70 -16.20 -2.60 -8.91
C SER A 70 -16.68 -2.02 -7.59
N SER A 71 -17.12 -2.89 -6.67
CA SER A 71 -17.38 -2.52 -5.28
C SER A 71 -16.08 -2.20 -4.54
N THR A 72 -16.16 -1.40 -3.49
CA THR A 72 -15.03 -1.13 -2.60
C THR A 72 -14.66 -2.40 -1.82
N VAL A 73 -13.39 -2.77 -1.88
CA VAL A 73 -12.80 -3.81 -1.04
C VAL A 73 -12.28 -3.13 0.22
N ARG A 74 -12.72 -3.62 1.38
CA ARG A 74 -12.38 -3.05 2.69
C ARG A 74 -11.33 -3.90 3.39
N MET A 75 -10.61 -3.29 4.34
CA MET A 75 -9.64 -3.95 5.20
C MET A 75 -8.48 -4.59 4.43
N GLN A 76 -8.14 -4.01 3.28
CA GLN A 76 -7.04 -4.47 2.44
C GLN A 76 -6.42 -3.30 1.69
N PRO A 77 -5.07 -3.26 1.53
CA PRO A 77 -4.40 -2.34 0.63
C PRO A 77 -4.53 -2.78 -0.83
N ALA A 78 -4.42 -1.84 -1.77
CA ALA A 78 -4.64 -2.07 -3.19
C ALA A 78 -3.65 -3.07 -3.82
N ILE A 79 -2.45 -3.23 -3.28
CA ILE A 79 -1.49 -4.24 -3.75
C ILE A 79 -2.07 -5.66 -3.73
N GLN A 80 -3.02 -5.96 -2.83
CA GLN A 80 -3.69 -7.26 -2.76
C GLN A 80 -4.51 -7.57 -4.02
N ALA A 81 -4.95 -6.56 -4.77
CA ALA A 81 -5.64 -6.78 -6.04
C ALA A 81 -4.73 -7.45 -7.08
N TRP A 82 -3.41 -7.30 -6.97
CA TRP A 82 -2.47 -7.91 -7.90
C TRP A 82 -2.48 -9.43 -7.83
N ALA A 83 -2.78 -10.00 -6.67
CA ALA A 83 -2.90 -11.46 -6.50
C ALA A 83 -3.95 -12.08 -7.44
N ALA A 84 -5.04 -11.37 -7.76
CA ALA A 84 -6.04 -11.84 -8.71
C ALA A 84 -5.52 -12.03 -10.15
N THR A 85 -4.36 -11.45 -10.48
CA THR A 85 -3.69 -11.58 -11.77
C THR A 85 -2.63 -12.70 -11.79
N GLY A 86 -2.51 -13.48 -10.72
CA GLY A 86 -1.50 -14.53 -10.55
C GLY A 86 -0.16 -14.03 -9.97
N ALA A 87 -0.13 -12.83 -9.39
CA ALA A 87 1.01 -12.38 -8.59
C ALA A 87 0.96 -13.01 -7.19
N THR A 88 2.13 -13.16 -6.56
CA THR A 88 2.24 -13.45 -5.13
C THR A 88 2.40 -12.14 -4.38
N VAL A 89 1.65 -11.96 -3.29
CA VAL A 89 1.73 -10.78 -2.42
C VAL A 89 1.92 -11.26 -0.99
N ASN A 90 3.08 -10.97 -0.41
CA ASN A 90 3.46 -11.36 0.96
C ASN A 90 3.51 -10.12 1.87
N GLN A 91 2.95 -10.25 3.05
CA GLN A 91 3.11 -9.28 4.13
C GLN A 91 4.45 -9.49 4.83
N ALA A 92 5.10 -8.41 5.19
CA ALA A 92 6.31 -8.40 5.99
C ALA A 92 6.20 -7.39 7.13
N GLU A 93 6.64 -7.78 8.30
CA GLU A 93 6.62 -6.99 9.53
C GLU A 93 7.99 -7.17 10.22
N PRO A 94 8.92 -6.20 10.02
CA PRO A 94 10.29 -6.37 10.49
C PRO A 94 10.44 -6.28 12.01
N ASP A 95 9.51 -5.64 12.70
CA ASP A 95 9.55 -5.40 14.14
C ASP A 95 8.13 -5.37 14.71
N PRO A 96 7.53 -6.57 14.92
CA PRO A 96 6.14 -6.70 15.34
C PRO A 96 5.84 -5.93 16.63
N GLY A 97 4.81 -5.09 16.57
CA GLY A 97 4.37 -4.26 17.71
C GLY A 97 5.15 -2.96 17.91
N ASN A 98 6.29 -2.74 17.22
CA ASN A 98 7.09 -1.52 17.34
C ASN A 98 7.19 -0.71 16.05
N ASP A 99 7.02 -1.34 14.90
CA ASP A 99 6.98 -0.67 13.60
C ASP A 99 5.87 -1.26 12.72
N GLY A 100 5.72 -0.72 11.53
CA GLY A 100 4.62 -1.03 10.65
C GLY A 100 4.86 -2.21 9.72
N ILE A 101 3.93 -2.34 8.79
CA ILE A 101 3.79 -3.42 7.81
C ILE A 101 4.17 -2.90 6.43
N TRP A 102 4.79 -3.75 5.64
CA TRP A 102 4.98 -3.55 4.21
C TRP A 102 4.67 -4.84 3.44
N PHE A 103 4.52 -4.72 2.12
CA PHE A 103 4.18 -5.85 1.26
C PHE A 103 5.21 -5.99 0.15
N MET A 104 5.58 -7.26 -0.11
CA MET A 104 6.34 -7.69 -1.28
C MET A 104 5.38 -8.36 -2.25
N GLY A 105 5.12 -7.72 -3.38
CA GLY A 105 4.46 -8.33 -4.52
C GLY A 105 5.47 -8.77 -5.57
N TYR A 106 5.25 -9.92 -6.23
CA TYR A 106 6.03 -10.32 -7.40
C TYR A 106 5.22 -11.18 -8.36
N LYS A 107 5.60 -11.08 -9.63
CA LYS A 107 5.06 -11.90 -10.71
C LYS A 107 6.15 -12.15 -11.72
N VAL A 108 6.20 -13.39 -12.22
CA VAL A 108 7.08 -13.74 -13.33
C VAL A 108 6.24 -14.24 -14.49
N THR A 109 6.55 -13.77 -15.69
CA THR A 109 5.89 -14.20 -16.93
C THR A 109 6.94 -14.63 -17.96
N ASN A 110 6.52 -15.42 -18.94
CA ASN A 110 7.38 -15.82 -20.06
C ASN A 110 6.80 -15.23 -21.36
N PRO A 111 7.16 -13.99 -21.73
CA PRO A 111 6.60 -13.33 -22.91
C PRO A 111 7.05 -13.95 -24.23
N SER A 112 8.20 -14.63 -24.26
CA SER A 112 8.71 -15.36 -25.42
C SER A 112 9.69 -16.46 -24.97
N ALA A 113 9.94 -17.43 -25.82
CA ALA A 113 10.87 -18.52 -25.51
C ALA A 113 12.24 -18.00 -25.10
N GLY A 114 12.73 -18.44 -23.94
CA GLY A 114 14.02 -18.04 -23.39
C GLY A 114 14.07 -16.63 -22.77
N VAL A 115 12.94 -15.93 -22.65
CA VAL A 115 12.85 -14.63 -21.97
C VAL A 115 11.84 -14.71 -20.85
N TRP A 116 12.28 -14.41 -19.64
CA TRP A 116 11.46 -14.37 -18.44
C TRP A 116 11.41 -12.94 -17.91
N HIS A 117 10.22 -12.39 -17.78
CA HIS A 117 9.98 -11.06 -17.25
C HIS A 117 9.67 -11.13 -15.77
N TYR A 118 10.49 -10.50 -14.96
CA TYR A 118 10.41 -10.42 -13.51
C TYR A 118 9.89 -9.05 -13.10
N GLU A 119 8.77 -9.02 -12.40
CA GLU A 119 8.12 -7.81 -11.92
C GLU A 119 7.97 -7.89 -10.40
N TYR A 120 8.43 -6.86 -9.69
CA TYR A 120 8.37 -6.73 -8.25
C TYR A 120 7.73 -5.41 -7.84
N ALA A 121 6.97 -5.43 -6.74
CA ALA A 121 6.39 -4.24 -6.16
C ALA A 121 6.56 -4.25 -4.64
N LEU A 122 7.11 -3.17 -4.10
CA LEU A 122 7.22 -2.96 -2.66
C LEU A 122 6.25 -1.86 -2.26
N PHE A 123 5.28 -2.20 -1.43
CA PHE A 123 4.32 -1.26 -0.87
C PHE A 123 4.57 -1.07 0.62
N ASN A 124 4.91 0.14 1.02
CA ASN A 124 5.01 0.50 2.42
C ASN A 124 3.65 0.95 2.93
N MET A 125 2.96 0.10 3.69
CA MET A 125 1.66 0.43 4.26
C MET A 125 1.79 1.48 5.38
N ASN A 126 2.61 1.22 6.40
CA ASN A 126 2.78 2.10 7.55
C ASN A 126 4.11 1.92 8.30
N LEU A 127 5.14 1.41 7.61
CA LEU A 127 6.47 1.19 8.16
C LEU A 127 7.24 2.52 8.30
N ASP A 128 7.49 2.99 9.52
CA ASP A 128 8.16 4.28 9.77
C ASP A 128 9.60 4.31 9.27
N ARG A 129 10.33 3.19 9.45
CA ARG A 129 11.74 3.14 9.02
C ARG A 129 11.94 3.26 7.52
N SER A 130 10.89 3.14 6.71
CA SER A 130 10.92 3.26 5.25
C SER A 130 11.94 2.31 4.59
N ILE A 131 11.95 2.21 3.27
CA ILE A 131 12.84 1.30 2.53
C ILE A 131 13.73 2.11 1.59
N GLN A 132 15.04 1.81 1.56
CA GLN A 132 16.03 2.50 0.71
C GLN A 132 16.72 1.61 -0.32
N SER A 133 16.64 0.28 -0.19
CA SER A 133 17.34 -0.66 -1.07
C SER A 133 16.54 -1.93 -1.27
N PHE A 134 16.58 -2.45 -2.49
CA PHE A 134 15.98 -3.71 -2.89
C PHE A 134 16.97 -4.45 -3.78
N SER A 135 17.37 -5.66 -3.36
CA SER A 135 18.34 -6.50 -4.06
C SER A 135 17.77 -7.88 -4.36
N VAL A 136 17.88 -8.29 -5.61
CA VAL A 136 17.49 -9.61 -6.11
C VAL A 136 18.73 -10.42 -6.42
N SER A 137 18.83 -11.64 -5.86
CA SER A 137 19.91 -12.55 -6.17
C SER A 137 19.80 -13.08 -7.60
N LEU A 138 20.95 -13.17 -8.29
CA LEU A 138 21.09 -13.73 -9.62
C LEU A 138 21.93 -15.02 -9.53
N GLY A 139 21.56 -15.98 -10.36
CA GLY A 139 22.39 -17.20 -10.53
C GLY A 139 23.60 -16.95 -11.41
N ALA A 140 24.57 -17.83 -11.30
CA ALA A 140 25.75 -17.76 -12.16
C ALA A 140 25.38 -17.86 -13.66
N GLY A 141 25.89 -16.91 -14.45
CA GLY A 141 25.67 -16.88 -15.88
C GLY A 141 24.30 -16.36 -16.33
N VAL A 142 23.50 -15.81 -15.44
CA VAL A 142 22.23 -15.16 -15.78
C VAL A 142 22.51 -13.86 -16.55
N ASN A 143 21.88 -13.72 -17.72
CA ASN A 143 21.89 -12.49 -18.48
C ASN A 143 20.62 -11.69 -18.20
N VAL A 144 20.81 -10.46 -17.76
CA VAL A 144 19.72 -9.52 -17.40
C VAL A 144 19.62 -8.43 -18.48
N SER A 145 18.40 -8.07 -18.82
CA SER A 145 18.09 -6.97 -19.75
C SER A 145 16.81 -6.24 -19.32
N ASN A 146 16.46 -5.15 -20.01
CA ASN A 146 15.25 -4.36 -19.78
C ASN A 146 15.01 -3.98 -18.29
N VAL A 147 16.10 -3.65 -17.60
CA VAL A 147 16.05 -3.23 -16.20
C VAL A 147 15.25 -1.94 -16.08
N GLY A 148 14.25 -1.96 -15.18
CA GLY A 148 13.38 -0.82 -14.97
C GLY A 148 13.08 -0.54 -13.51
N PHE A 149 12.68 0.69 -13.27
CA PHE A 149 12.26 1.22 -11.98
C PHE A 149 11.10 2.19 -12.21
N HIS A 150 10.12 2.16 -11.32
CA HIS A 150 9.04 3.15 -11.31
C HIS A 150 8.67 3.50 -9.88
N ALA A 151 8.52 4.80 -9.60
CA ALA A 151 8.07 5.34 -8.32
C ALA A 151 7.09 6.48 -8.58
N PRO A 152 6.10 6.72 -7.69
CA PRO A 152 5.23 7.87 -7.82
C PRO A 152 6.05 9.17 -7.68
N PRO A 153 5.73 10.23 -8.45
CA PRO A 153 6.39 11.51 -8.30
C PRO A 153 6.04 12.14 -6.94
N GLN A 154 7.04 12.73 -6.30
CA GLN A 154 6.85 13.47 -5.06
C GLN A 154 6.38 14.89 -5.33
N HIS A 155 5.60 15.45 -4.43
CA HIS A 155 5.23 16.86 -4.49
C HIS A 155 6.43 17.77 -4.18
N PRO A 156 6.52 18.95 -4.81
CA PRO A 156 7.44 19.99 -4.37
C PRO A 156 7.23 20.37 -2.90
N GLY A 157 8.29 20.80 -2.24
CA GLY A 157 8.22 21.24 -0.85
C GLY A 157 7.32 22.46 -0.63
N TRP A 158 6.76 22.57 0.56
CA TRP A 158 6.02 23.75 1.03
C TRP A 158 6.24 23.93 2.53
N ALA A 159 5.95 25.10 3.04
CA ALA A 159 6.15 25.42 4.46
C ALA A 159 5.46 24.39 5.37
N GLN A 160 6.22 23.82 6.29
CA GLN A 160 5.77 22.83 7.28
C GLN A 160 5.26 21.52 6.64
N ASP A 161 5.86 21.06 5.54
CA ASP A 161 5.52 19.79 4.88
C ASP A 161 6.11 18.57 5.62
N GLY A 162 6.91 18.79 6.66
CA GLY A 162 7.53 17.73 7.46
C GLY A 162 8.84 17.20 6.89
N THR A 163 9.32 17.75 5.75
CA THR A 163 10.62 17.41 5.18
C THR A 163 11.74 18.29 5.72
N GLN A 164 12.99 17.88 5.57
CA GLN A 164 14.12 18.67 5.97
C GLN A 164 14.20 19.97 5.15
N GLY A 165 14.10 21.10 5.81
CA GLY A 165 14.13 22.40 5.17
C GLY A 165 12.92 22.73 4.31
N ASP A 166 11.81 22.05 4.49
CA ASP A 166 10.57 22.25 3.73
C ASP A 166 10.79 22.06 2.20
N ALA A 167 11.75 21.20 1.82
CA ALA A 167 12.19 21.03 0.45
C ALA A 167 11.36 20.00 -0.35
N GLY A 168 10.46 19.26 0.30
CA GLY A 168 9.80 18.09 -0.27
C GLY A 168 10.72 16.88 -0.35
N TYR A 169 10.18 15.73 -0.74
CA TYR A 169 10.97 14.53 -0.99
C TYR A 169 11.49 14.50 -2.43
N SER A 170 12.65 13.88 -2.61
CA SER A 170 13.25 13.68 -3.94
C SER A 170 12.39 12.75 -4.79
N SER A 171 12.28 13.06 -6.08
CA SER A 171 11.74 12.15 -7.12
C SER A 171 12.84 11.52 -7.96
N ALA A 172 14.12 11.68 -7.57
CA ALA A 172 15.22 11.09 -8.32
C ALA A 172 15.05 9.56 -8.41
N PRO A 173 15.23 8.97 -9.60
CA PRO A 173 15.15 7.51 -9.74
C PRO A 173 16.24 6.83 -8.90
N TRP A 174 15.94 5.61 -8.45
CA TRP A 174 16.94 4.83 -7.73
C TRP A 174 18.10 4.41 -8.63
N ASN A 175 19.31 4.39 -8.08
CA ASN A 175 20.47 3.86 -8.76
C ASN A 175 20.32 2.35 -8.93
N VAL A 176 20.83 1.83 -10.05
CA VAL A 176 20.87 0.40 -10.32
C VAL A 176 22.31 -0.05 -10.41
N THR A 177 22.66 -1.07 -9.65
CA THR A 177 23.93 -1.77 -9.73
C THR A 177 23.69 -3.23 -9.99
N GLN A 178 24.49 -3.85 -10.85
CA GLN A 178 24.44 -5.26 -11.15
C GLN A 178 25.84 -5.85 -11.09
N ASP A 179 25.98 -6.99 -10.45
CA ASP A 179 27.16 -7.82 -10.47
C ASP A 179 26.82 -9.27 -10.88
N ALA A 180 27.76 -10.21 -10.75
CA ALA A 180 27.55 -11.61 -11.12
C ALA A 180 26.56 -12.36 -10.23
N SER A 181 26.18 -11.81 -9.09
CA SER A 181 25.40 -12.47 -8.04
C SER A 181 24.10 -11.76 -7.69
N SER A 182 23.94 -10.50 -8.08
CA SER A 182 22.78 -9.69 -7.71
C SER A 182 22.51 -8.52 -8.66
N ILE A 183 21.26 -8.07 -8.65
CA ILE A 183 20.85 -6.76 -9.15
C ILE A 183 20.23 -6.00 -8.00
N THR A 184 20.68 -4.76 -7.79
CA THR A 184 20.28 -3.93 -6.64
C THR A 184 19.84 -2.56 -7.10
N TRP A 185 18.69 -2.12 -6.63
CA TRP A 185 18.22 -0.74 -6.71
C TRP A 185 18.36 -0.09 -5.34
N ASN A 186 18.85 1.14 -5.29
CA ASN A 186 18.96 1.88 -4.04
C ASN A 186 18.87 3.39 -4.25
N THR A 187 18.39 4.07 -3.23
CA THR A 187 18.45 5.53 -3.10
C THR A 187 19.56 5.93 -2.13
N GLU A 188 19.74 7.24 -1.91
CA GLU A 188 20.62 7.78 -0.88
C GLU A 188 20.19 7.30 0.51
N THR A 189 21.14 7.08 1.40
CA THR A 189 20.87 6.72 2.79
C THR A 189 20.28 7.91 3.56
N PHE A 190 19.63 7.65 4.68
CA PHE A 190 19.12 8.70 5.58
C PHE A 190 20.20 9.70 6.02
N ALA A 191 21.42 9.22 6.25
CA ALA A 191 22.55 10.06 6.65
C ALA A 191 23.04 10.98 5.51
N GLN A 192 22.91 10.54 4.26
CA GLN A 192 23.28 11.35 3.09
C GLN A 192 22.20 12.38 2.75
N ASN A 193 20.94 11.97 2.77
CA ASN A 193 19.82 12.83 2.41
C ASN A 193 18.54 12.37 3.10
N GLN A 194 18.08 13.10 4.12
CA GLN A 194 16.84 12.79 4.83
C GLN A 194 15.58 12.90 3.95
N ASN A 195 15.68 13.63 2.85
CA ASN A 195 14.61 13.80 1.87
C ASN A 195 14.77 12.87 0.64
N ALA A 196 15.65 11.87 0.70
CA ALA A 196 15.85 10.92 -0.39
C ALA A 196 14.52 10.24 -0.82
N ASN A 197 14.52 9.70 -2.04
CA ASN A 197 13.38 8.99 -2.62
C ASN A 197 13.21 7.58 -2.00
N ALA A 198 12.99 7.50 -0.68
CA ALA A 198 12.73 6.23 0.01
C ALA A 198 11.26 5.81 -0.13
N ILE A 199 10.96 4.51 -0.05
CA ILE A 199 9.57 4.02 -0.03
C ILE A 199 8.98 4.35 1.34
N ARG A 200 8.17 5.41 1.37
CA ARG A 200 7.53 5.95 2.57
C ARG A 200 6.09 5.44 2.70
N TRP A 201 5.42 5.76 3.78
CA TRP A 201 4.04 5.39 4.04
C TRP A 201 3.11 5.67 2.85
N GLY A 202 2.29 4.67 2.51
CA GLY A 202 1.32 4.78 1.43
C GLY A 202 1.92 4.84 0.03
N THR A 203 3.22 4.50 -0.15
CA THR A 203 3.85 4.49 -1.46
C THR A 203 4.21 3.08 -1.92
N LEU A 204 4.04 2.84 -3.20
CA LEU A 204 4.40 1.59 -3.88
C LEU A 204 5.43 1.90 -4.96
N TYR A 205 6.55 1.20 -4.94
CA TYR A 205 7.59 1.26 -5.96
C TYR A 205 7.69 -0.05 -6.70
N ASN A 206 7.94 0.04 -8.00
CA ASN A 206 8.02 -1.09 -8.90
C ASN A 206 9.43 -1.26 -9.43
N PHE A 207 9.88 -2.52 -9.54
CA PHE A 207 11.19 -2.92 -10.02
C PHE A 207 11.02 -4.06 -11.01
N ARG A 208 11.74 -4.04 -12.12
CA ARG A 208 11.59 -5.07 -13.15
C ARG A 208 12.87 -5.30 -13.92
N PHE A 209 12.97 -6.49 -14.49
CA PHE A 209 13.97 -6.86 -15.49
C PHE A 209 13.53 -8.09 -16.27
N ASP A 210 14.16 -8.31 -17.41
CA ASP A 210 14.09 -9.57 -18.15
C ASP A 210 15.35 -10.39 -17.89
N ALA A 211 15.22 -11.72 -17.87
CA ALA A 211 16.34 -12.63 -17.76
C ALA A 211 16.16 -13.84 -18.72
N ASP A 212 17.28 -14.48 -19.05
CA ASP A 212 17.33 -15.69 -19.89
C ASP A 212 17.11 -17.00 -19.12
N GLN A 213 16.91 -16.93 -17.80
CA GLN A 213 16.71 -18.08 -16.92
C GLN A 213 15.31 -18.08 -16.30
N PRO A 214 14.71 -19.29 -16.12
CA PRO A 214 13.40 -19.44 -15.51
C PRO A 214 13.40 -19.10 -14.02
N PRO A 215 12.20 -18.76 -13.46
CA PRO A 215 12.08 -18.44 -12.04
C PRO A 215 12.32 -19.64 -11.13
N GLN A 216 13.02 -19.41 -10.05
CA GLN A 216 13.23 -20.31 -8.93
C GLN A 216 12.87 -19.59 -7.62
N GLY A 217 12.54 -20.37 -6.58
CA GLY A 217 12.39 -19.81 -5.23
C GLY A 217 13.71 -19.22 -4.73
N ALA A 218 13.68 -17.99 -4.29
CA ALA A 218 14.84 -17.23 -3.82
C ALA A 218 14.42 -16.26 -2.72
N ASN A 219 15.38 -15.51 -2.18
CA ASN A 219 15.12 -14.38 -1.30
C ASN A 219 15.67 -13.10 -1.92
N ALA A 220 14.90 -12.02 -1.79
CA ALA A 220 15.40 -10.66 -1.96
C ALA A 220 15.88 -10.11 -0.63
N THR A 221 16.83 -9.18 -0.68
CA THR A 221 17.26 -8.39 0.47
C THR A 221 16.66 -7.00 0.38
N VAL A 222 16.06 -6.54 1.48
CA VAL A 222 15.50 -5.20 1.62
C VAL A 222 16.23 -4.48 2.74
N GLU A 223 16.70 -3.25 2.49
CA GLU A 223 17.34 -2.41 3.50
C GLU A 223 16.45 -1.22 3.86
N PHE A 224 16.45 -0.88 5.15
CA PHE A 224 15.63 0.19 5.67
C PHE A 224 16.33 1.54 5.57
N PHE A 225 15.54 2.59 5.34
CA PHE A 225 16.05 3.94 5.15
C PHE A 225 16.52 4.59 6.45
N LYS A 226 15.76 4.42 7.55
CA LYS A 226 16.18 4.90 8.87
C LYS A 226 17.07 3.84 9.54
N THR A 227 16.63 3.23 10.62
CA THR A 227 17.38 2.24 11.36
C THR A 227 16.79 0.84 11.17
N GLY A 228 17.63 -0.17 11.23
CA GLY A 228 17.22 -1.57 11.15
C GLY A 228 18.23 -2.43 10.39
N SER A 229 18.27 -3.72 10.71
CA SER A 229 19.05 -4.69 9.93
C SER A 229 18.33 -5.03 8.63
N PRO A 230 19.06 -5.35 7.56
CA PRO A 230 18.46 -5.84 6.33
C PRO A 230 17.53 -7.03 6.56
N MET A 231 16.47 -7.12 5.80
CA MET A 231 15.48 -8.20 5.88
C MET A 231 15.51 -9.01 4.59
N MET A 232 15.46 -10.34 4.71
CA MET A 232 15.28 -11.25 3.58
C MET A 232 13.81 -11.60 3.42
N VAL A 233 13.30 -11.54 2.18
CA VAL A 233 11.91 -11.84 1.87
C VAL A 233 11.82 -12.82 0.69
N PRO A 234 10.91 -13.81 0.75
CA PRO A 234 10.77 -14.79 -0.31
C PRO A 234 10.22 -14.17 -1.58
N ILE A 235 10.88 -14.49 -2.70
CA ILE A 235 10.52 -14.09 -4.06
C ILE A 235 10.74 -15.26 -5.04
N GLN A 236 10.48 -15.02 -6.32
CA GLN A 236 11.05 -15.77 -7.42
C GLN A 236 12.13 -14.93 -8.10
N ALA A 237 13.25 -15.56 -8.45
CA ALA A 237 14.38 -14.92 -9.12
C ALA A 237 15.07 -15.89 -10.10
N PRO A 238 15.84 -15.41 -11.09
CA PRO A 238 16.58 -16.24 -12.04
C PRO A 238 17.87 -16.77 -11.38
N THR A 239 17.77 -17.72 -10.48
CA THR A 239 18.92 -18.20 -9.69
C THR A 239 19.77 -19.27 -10.39
N GLY A 240 19.61 -19.49 -11.71
CA GLY A 240 20.41 -20.42 -12.50
C GLY A 240 20.63 -21.80 -11.87
N GLY A 241 20.32 -22.87 -12.53
CA GLY A 241 20.75 -24.28 -12.32
C GLY A 241 20.94 -24.92 -10.94
N GLY A 242 20.61 -24.27 -9.85
CA GLY A 242 20.60 -24.85 -8.52
C GLY A 242 19.33 -25.66 -8.27
N THR A 243 19.45 -26.87 -7.70
CA THR A 243 18.30 -27.65 -7.24
C THR A 243 17.42 -26.76 -6.36
N PRO A 244 16.10 -26.63 -6.62
CA PRO A 244 15.25 -25.77 -5.82
C PRO A 244 15.33 -26.19 -4.36
N THR A 245 15.80 -25.29 -3.51
CA THR A 245 15.59 -25.44 -2.05
C THR A 245 14.09 -25.43 -1.84
N PRO A 246 13.50 -26.44 -1.19
CA PRO A 246 12.05 -26.49 -1.00
C PRO A 246 11.62 -25.19 -0.32
N THR A 247 10.82 -24.41 -1.00
CA THR A 247 10.12 -23.26 -0.42
C THR A 247 9.41 -23.74 0.84
N PRO A 248 9.62 -23.15 2.02
CA PRO A 248 8.84 -23.50 3.19
C PRO A 248 7.37 -23.32 2.78
N THR A 249 6.64 -24.43 2.70
CA THR A 249 5.19 -24.42 2.47
C THR A 249 4.62 -23.57 3.59
N ALA A 250 3.95 -22.48 3.23
CA ALA A 250 3.26 -21.64 4.19
C ALA A 250 2.41 -22.58 5.05
N THR A 251 2.78 -22.72 6.32
CA THR A 251 1.97 -23.49 7.27
C THR A 251 0.63 -22.78 7.29
N ALA A 252 -0.41 -23.48 6.81
CA ALA A 252 -1.76 -22.93 6.81
C ALA A 252 -2.05 -22.47 8.24
N THR A 253 -2.13 -21.16 8.44
CA THR A 253 -2.61 -20.59 9.69
C THR A 253 -4.00 -21.16 9.87
N ALA A 254 -4.21 -21.93 10.93
CA ALA A 254 -5.49 -22.56 11.22
C ALA A 254 -6.58 -21.47 11.18
N THR A 255 -7.48 -21.58 10.21
CA THR A 255 -8.67 -20.73 10.15
C THR A 255 -9.37 -20.91 11.50
N PRO A 256 -9.62 -19.84 12.28
CA PRO A 256 -10.30 -19.98 13.56
C PRO A 256 -11.63 -20.66 13.28
N THR A 257 -11.84 -21.85 13.85
CA THR A 257 -13.11 -22.54 13.82
C THR A 257 -14.12 -21.62 14.48
N ALA A 258 -15.18 -21.28 13.75
CA ALA A 258 -16.23 -20.42 14.27
C ALA A 258 -16.72 -21.01 15.58
N THR A 259 -16.44 -20.34 16.70
CA THR A 259 -17.02 -20.67 18.00
C THR A 259 -18.53 -20.46 17.89
N ALA A 260 -19.29 -21.50 18.16
CA ALA A 260 -20.74 -21.42 18.10
C ALA A 260 -21.22 -20.26 18.97
N THR A 261 -21.85 -19.29 18.34
CA THR A 261 -22.52 -18.18 19.04
C THR A 261 -23.57 -18.80 19.98
N PRO A 262 -23.53 -18.50 21.29
CA PRO A 262 -24.55 -19.02 22.18
C PRO A 262 -25.93 -18.55 21.71
N THR A 263 -26.85 -19.49 21.49
CA THR A 263 -28.24 -19.20 21.17
C THR A 263 -28.82 -18.36 22.29
N ALA A 264 -29.25 -17.14 21.96
CA ALA A 264 -29.87 -16.26 22.94
C ALA A 264 -31.06 -16.96 23.60
N THR A 265 -30.99 -17.19 24.91
CA THR A 265 -32.10 -17.64 25.72
C THR A 265 -33.15 -16.54 25.71
N ALA A 266 -34.39 -16.89 25.33
CA ALA A 266 -35.47 -15.92 25.25
C ALA A 266 -35.66 -15.25 26.62
N THR A 267 -35.42 -13.93 26.66
CA THR A 267 -35.75 -13.10 27.82
C THR A 267 -37.28 -13.05 27.95
N PRO A 268 -37.86 -13.24 29.12
CA PRO A 268 -39.30 -13.14 29.29
C PRO A 268 -39.77 -11.73 28.93
N THR A 269 -40.77 -11.65 28.06
CA THR A 269 -41.41 -10.44 27.62
C THR A 269 -42.00 -9.71 28.82
N ALA A 270 -41.47 -8.54 29.15
CA ALA A 270 -42.06 -7.69 30.19
C ALA A 270 -43.45 -7.21 29.73
N THR A 271 -44.44 -7.36 30.58
CA THR A 271 -45.80 -6.84 30.41
C THR A 271 -45.72 -5.30 30.23
N PRO A 272 -46.33 -4.71 29.20
CA PRO A 272 -46.23 -3.26 28.99
C PRO A 272 -46.95 -2.51 30.12
N THR A 273 -46.20 -1.68 30.83
CA THR A 273 -46.73 -0.66 31.75
C THR A 273 -47.50 0.41 30.94
N PRO A 274 -48.69 0.80 31.33
CA PRO A 274 -49.44 1.81 30.59
C PRO A 274 -48.67 3.14 30.57
N ARG A 275 -48.48 3.68 29.35
CA ARG A 275 -47.78 4.93 29.07
C ARG A 275 -48.59 6.10 29.66
N PRO A 276 -48.00 7.01 30.44
CA PRO A 276 -48.66 8.24 30.86
C PRO A 276 -49.01 9.12 29.67
N THR A 277 -50.21 9.66 29.70
CA THR A 277 -50.74 10.58 28.68
C THR A 277 -49.88 11.85 28.66
N PRO A 278 -49.40 12.33 27.51
CA PRO A 278 -48.61 13.55 27.45
C PRO A 278 -49.46 14.77 27.77
N THR A 279 -48.96 15.60 28.71
CA THR A 279 -49.54 16.91 29.01
C THR A 279 -49.26 17.86 27.84
N PRO A 280 -50.23 18.67 27.37
CA PRO A 280 -50.01 19.61 26.27
C PRO A 280 -48.94 20.65 26.70
N ARG A 281 -47.91 20.77 25.90
CA ARG A 281 -46.84 21.75 26.05
C ARG A 281 -47.34 23.10 25.53
N SER A 282 -47.34 24.12 26.38
CA SER A 282 -47.69 25.49 25.98
C SER A 282 -46.66 26.02 24.95
N SER A 283 -47.14 26.54 23.85
CA SER A 283 -46.29 27.18 22.82
C SER A 283 -45.60 28.39 23.35
N PRO A 284 -44.31 28.62 23.11
CA PRO A 284 -43.63 29.84 23.46
C PRO A 284 -44.19 31.03 22.64
N PRO A 285 -44.19 32.28 23.21
CA PRO A 285 -44.62 33.44 22.49
C PRO A 285 -43.70 33.76 21.29
N PRO A 286 -44.24 34.35 20.21
CA PRO A 286 -43.50 34.66 19.01
C PRO A 286 -42.40 35.70 19.30
N ARG A 287 -41.19 35.47 18.79
CA ARG A 287 -40.06 36.42 18.90
C ARG A 287 -40.38 37.72 18.16
N PRO A 288 -40.04 38.89 18.73
CA PRO A 288 -40.14 40.18 18.02
C PRO A 288 -39.30 40.16 16.73
N ARG A 289 -39.83 40.70 15.67
CA ARG A 289 -39.17 40.86 14.36
C ARG A 289 -38.10 41.95 14.49
N PRO A 290 -36.88 41.75 13.99
CA PRO A 290 -35.85 42.80 13.97
C PRO A 290 -36.31 43.99 13.11
N THR A 291 -36.12 45.18 13.61
CA THR A 291 -36.37 46.42 12.84
C THR A 291 -35.24 46.61 11.82
N PRO A 292 -35.55 46.92 10.55
CA PRO A 292 -34.51 47.17 9.55
C PRO A 292 -33.77 48.49 9.87
N PRO A 293 -32.48 48.60 9.53
CA PRO A 293 -31.70 49.83 9.74
C PRO A 293 -32.19 50.92 8.80
N PRO A 294 -32.08 52.20 9.17
CA PRO A 294 -32.45 53.35 8.32
C PRO A 294 -31.57 53.38 7.09
N ARG A 295 -32.19 53.62 5.92
CA ARG A 295 -31.48 53.87 4.67
C ARG A 295 -30.78 55.22 4.70
N PRO A 296 -29.59 55.30 4.05
CA PRO A 296 -28.91 56.56 3.82
C PRO A 296 -29.66 57.50 2.90
#